data_4f7ad2c7c227398774ae0fdec91da637
#
_entry.id   4f7ad2c7c227398774ae0fdec91da637
#
_cell.length_a   1.000
_cell.length_b   1.000
_cell.length_c   1.000
_cell.angle_alpha   90.00
_cell.angle_beta   90.00
_cell.angle_gamma   90.00
#
_symmetry.space_group_name_H-M   'P 1'
#
loop_
_entity.id
_entity.type
_entity.pdbx_description
1 polymer ?
#
loop_
_entity_poly.entity_id
_entity_poly.type
_entity_poly.pdbx_seq_one_letter_code
_entity_poly.pdbx_strand_id
1 'polypeptide(L)'
;MKILTIPLLAHDASICILEDNEITSYKMEERFSRNKHDLNFDHVLNNLKDTFFNKVVITQHFLDNYTYSLEKIKDKLSKISYQELVIEKEKHHLYHAYSGLYNSKFDEAICFSVDASGAILNGSDIEIESIYHLRKNQEETKLYQRTREFRTVK
;
A
#
# COMPACT_ATOMS: atom_id res chain seq x y z
N MET A 1 18.00 8.22 2.65
CA MET A 1 16.63 8.71 2.36
C MET A 1 15.63 7.91 3.18
N LYS A 2 14.72 8.60 3.90
CA LYS A 2 13.75 7.94 4.79
C LYS A 2 12.34 8.05 4.23
N ILE A 3 11.67 6.93 4.05
CA ILE A 3 10.33 6.83 3.45
C ILE A 3 9.38 6.13 4.43
N LEU A 4 8.21 6.73 4.64
CA LEU A 4 7.09 6.11 5.34
C LEU A 4 6.07 5.61 4.33
N THR A 5 5.65 4.35 4.42
CA THR A 5 4.56 3.81 3.60
C THR A 5 3.37 3.45 4.47
N ILE A 6 2.18 3.77 3.99
CA ILE A 6 0.89 3.60 4.68
C ILE A 6 -0.09 2.97 3.71
N PRO A 7 -0.37 1.66 3.80
CA PRO A 7 -1.42 1.04 3.02
C PRO A 7 -2.80 1.37 3.61
N LEU A 8 -3.69 1.93 2.80
CA LEU A 8 -5.10 2.09 3.13
C LEU A 8 -5.86 0.88 2.62
N LEU A 9 -5.90 -0.16 3.42
CA LEU A 9 -6.59 -1.41 3.15
C LEU A 9 -7.96 -1.45 3.83
N ALA A 10 -8.77 -2.46 3.51
CA ALA A 10 -10.02 -2.74 4.19
C ALA A 10 -9.84 -3.32 5.60
N HIS A 11 -8.62 -3.74 5.94
CA HIS A 11 -8.24 -4.34 7.23
C HIS A 11 -6.75 -4.10 7.50
N ASP A 12 -6.33 -4.24 8.76
CA ASP A 12 -4.93 -4.28 9.19
C ASP A 12 -4.15 -2.98 8.91
N ALA A 13 -4.54 -1.89 9.61
CA ALA A 13 -3.75 -0.67 9.60
C ALA A 13 -2.28 -0.95 9.95
N SER A 14 -1.38 -0.61 9.05
CA SER A 14 0.05 -0.85 9.21
C SER A 14 0.89 0.25 8.61
N ILE A 15 2.14 0.32 9.02
CA ILE A 15 3.15 1.21 8.44
C ILE A 15 4.44 0.44 8.19
N CYS A 16 5.16 0.88 7.16
CA CYS A 16 6.52 0.42 6.92
C CYS A 16 7.44 1.62 6.74
N ILE A 17 8.62 1.56 7.33
CA ILE A 17 9.66 2.59 7.20
C ILE A 17 10.84 1.99 6.47
N LEU A 18 11.22 2.63 5.35
CA LEU A 18 12.46 2.35 4.66
C LEU A 18 13.45 3.47 4.96
N GLU A 19 14.69 3.11 5.21
CA GLU A 19 15.82 4.02 5.33
C GLU A 19 16.98 3.47 4.52
N ASP A 20 17.45 4.25 3.55
CA ASP A 20 18.55 3.88 2.65
C ASP A 20 18.38 2.52 1.97
N ASN A 21 17.17 2.26 1.46
CA ASN A 21 16.72 1.05 0.78
C ASN A 21 16.55 -0.20 1.68
N GLU A 22 16.65 -0.05 2.99
CA GLU A 22 16.39 -1.14 3.94
C GLU A 22 15.11 -0.89 4.72
N ILE A 23 14.34 -1.95 5.00
CA ILE A 23 13.19 -1.89 5.89
C ILE A 23 13.71 -1.82 7.32
N THR A 24 13.58 -0.65 7.95
CA THR A 24 14.01 -0.44 9.33
C THR A 24 12.91 -0.64 10.35
N SER A 25 11.64 -0.56 9.93
CA SER A 25 10.50 -0.78 10.80
C SER A 25 9.27 -1.22 10.02
N TYR A 26 8.54 -2.20 10.57
CA TYR A 26 7.19 -2.58 10.16
C TYR A 26 6.32 -2.71 11.41
N LYS A 27 5.17 -2.03 11.43
CA LYS A 27 4.27 -2.04 12.60
C LYS A 27 2.82 -2.15 12.14
N MET A 28 2.04 -2.97 12.87
CA MET A 28 0.60 -3.13 12.68
C MET A 28 -0.14 -2.57 13.88
N GLU A 29 -1.21 -1.82 13.66
CA GLU A 29 -2.02 -1.20 14.73
C GLU A 29 -2.58 -2.24 15.69
N GLU A 30 -3.09 -3.36 15.20
CA GLU A 30 -3.66 -4.44 16.03
C GLU A 30 -2.69 -5.01 17.08
N ARG A 31 -1.37 -4.89 16.85
CA ARG A 31 -0.35 -5.36 17.81
C ARG A 31 -0.29 -4.47 19.05
N PHE A 32 -0.69 -3.21 18.92
CA PHE A 32 -0.72 -2.22 20.00
C PHE A 32 -2.12 -2.12 20.61
N SER A 33 -3.15 -1.96 19.78
CA SER A 33 -4.54 -1.78 20.23
C SER A 33 -5.15 -3.07 20.80
N ARG A 34 -4.61 -4.25 20.42
CA ARG A 34 -5.18 -5.58 20.72
C ARG A 34 -6.55 -5.83 20.10
N ASN A 35 -6.98 -4.99 19.18
CA ASN A 35 -8.18 -5.17 18.38
C ASN A 35 -7.81 -5.77 17.03
N LYS A 36 -8.35 -6.95 16.72
CA LYS A 36 -8.12 -7.59 15.42
C LYS A 36 -8.66 -6.71 14.29
N HIS A 37 -7.88 -6.57 13.22
CA HIS A 37 -8.23 -5.74 12.06
C HIS A 37 -8.46 -4.25 12.40
N ASP A 38 -7.78 -3.72 13.40
CA ASP A 38 -7.87 -2.29 13.73
C ASP A 38 -7.37 -1.41 12.58
N LEU A 39 -8.18 -0.41 12.23
CA LEU A 39 -7.94 0.51 11.11
C LEU A 39 -7.54 1.92 11.54
N ASN A 40 -7.36 2.17 12.84
CA ASN A 40 -7.28 3.54 13.35
C ASN A 40 -5.94 4.24 13.15
N PHE A 41 -4.83 3.54 12.97
CA PHE A 41 -3.47 4.09 12.87
C PHE A 41 -3.01 4.93 14.08
N ASP A 42 -3.69 4.88 15.21
CA ASP A 42 -3.43 5.78 16.34
C ASP A 42 -2.09 5.52 16.99
N HIS A 43 -1.78 4.27 17.28
CA HIS A 43 -0.54 3.90 17.95
C HIS A 43 0.65 3.96 16.99
N VAL A 44 0.50 3.42 15.78
CA VAL A 44 1.61 3.34 14.83
C VAL A 44 2.08 4.71 14.36
N LEU A 45 1.17 5.69 14.18
CA LEU A 45 1.54 7.05 13.77
C LEU A 45 1.95 7.94 14.94
N ASN A 46 1.36 7.77 16.13
CA ASN A 46 1.71 8.59 17.30
C ASN A 46 3.20 8.47 17.68
N ASN A 47 3.80 7.33 17.42
CA ASN A 47 5.22 7.08 17.70
C ASN A 47 6.18 7.75 16.69
N LEU A 48 5.65 8.45 15.67
CA LEU A 48 6.42 9.06 14.59
C LEU A 48 6.46 10.60 14.63
N LYS A 49 5.85 11.23 15.63
CA LYS A 49 5.68 12.69 15.71
C LYS A 49 6.97 13.50 15.58
N ASP A 50 8.08 12.98 16.09
CA ASP A 50 9.38 13.64 16.08
C ASP A 50 10.30 13.15 14.94
N THR A 51 9.73 12.38 14.00
CA THR A 51 10.48 11.80 12.89
C THR A 51 10.22 12.60 11.62
N PHE A 52 11.28 13.00 10.94
CA PHE A 52 11.20 13.60 9.60
C PHE A 52 11.31 12.50 8.53
N PHE A 53 10.45 12.58 7.51
CA PHE A 53 10.47 11.71 6.35
C PHE A 53 10.73 12.51 5.06
N ASN A 54 11.60 12.01 4.19
CA ASN A 54 11.77 12.59 2.87
C ASN A 54 10.52 12.38 2.02
N LYS A 55 9.85 11.22 2.19
CA LYS A 55 8.64 10.89 1.44
C LYS A 55 7.67 10.10 2.30
N VAL A 56 6.38 10.42 2.19
CA VAL A 56 5.27 9.59 2.67
C VAL A 56 4.53 9.04 1.47
N VAL A 57 4.37 7.73 1.38
CA VAL A 57 3.65 7.05 0.31
C VAL A 57 2.40 6.40 0.89
N ILE A 58 1.24 6.83 0.41
CA ILE A 58 -0.05 6.21 0.74
C ILE A 58 -0.46 5.34 -0.45
N THR A 59 -0.68 4.05 -0.22
CA THR A 59 -1.26 3.17 -1.22
C THR A 59 -2.74 3.01 -0.94
N GLN A 60 -3.58 3.45 -1.87
CA GLN A 60 -5.03 3.38 -1.74
C GLN A 60 -5.58 2.19 -2.53
N HIS A 61 -6.29 1.32 -1.85
CA HIS A 61 -6.80 0.07 -2.42
C HIS A 61 -8.26 0.15 -2.87
N PHE A 62 -9.10 0.92 -2.15
CA PHE A 62 -10.53 1.05 -2.41
C PHE A 62 -10.96 2.50 -2.64
N LEU A 63 -12.18 2.67 -3.15
CA LEU A 63 -12.84 3.97 -3.26
C LEU A 63 -12.98 4.63 -1.87
N ASP A 64 -12.91 5.94 -1.83
CA ASP A 64 -12.87 6.78 -0.60
C ASP A 64 -13.97 6.51 0.43
N ASN A 65 -15.02 5.75 0.06
CA ASN A 65 -16.19 5.53 0.91
C ASN A 65 -16.10 4.27 1.79
N TYR A 66 -15.03 3.49 1.73
CA TYR A 66 -15.06 2.12 2.24
C TYR A 66 -14.47 1.91 3.62
N THR A 67 -13.86 2.68 4.36
CA THR A 67 -13.51 2.38 5.76
C THR A 67 -12.51 3.34 6.41
N TYR A 68 -11.54 3.86 5.66
CA TYR A 68 -10.66 4.89 6.16
C TYR A 68 -10.45 5.91 5.05
N SER A 69 -11.06 7.08 5.18
CA SER A 69 -10.93 8.09 4.15
C SER A 69 -9.51 8.64 4.08
N LEU A 70 -9.06 8.98 2.89
CA LEU A 70 -7.79 9.67 2.68
C LEU A 70 -7.70 10.96 3.53
N GLU A 71 -8.83 11.62 3.79
CA GLU A 71 -8.90 12.80 4.65
C GLU A 71 -8.52 12.50 6.09
N LYS A 72 -9.02 11.41 6.66
CA LYS A 72 -8.67 10.99 8.03
C LYS A 72 -7.19 10.71 8.19
N ILE A 73 -6.56 10.06 7.19
CA ILE A 73 -5.13 9.81 7.27
C ILE A 73 -4.31 11.08 7.09
N LYS A 74 -4.73 12.00 6.22
CA LYS A 74 -4.09 13.31 6.06
C LYS A 74 -4.13 14.13 7.34
N ASP A 75 -5.26 14.12 8.07
CA ASP A 75 -5.36 14.76 9.37
C ASP A 75 -4.35 14.20 10.37
N LYS A 76 -4.21 12.85 10.44
CA LYS A 76 -3.20 12.23 11.29
C LYS A 76 -1.77 12.54 10.83
N LEU A 77 -1.52 12.63 9.54
CA LEU A 77 -0.22 13.00 8.97
C LEU A 77 0.16 14.47 9.23
N SER A 78 -0.81 15.35 9.53
CA SER A 78 -0.51 16.74 9.88
C SER A 78 0.40 16.88 11.11
N LYS A 79 0.53 15.81 11.90
CA LYS A 79 1.41 15.72 13.08
C LYS A 79 2.79 15.14 12.79
N ILE A 80 3.07 14.79 11.55
CA ILE A 80 4.32 14.16 11.10
C ILE A 80 5.01 15.10 10.14
N SER A 81 6.32 15.28 10.30
CA SER A 81 7.11 16.12 9.40
C SER A 81 7.55 15.34 8.16
N TYR A 82 7.20 15.82 6.97
CA TYR A 82 7.64 15.21 5.71
C TYR A 82 7.83 16.26 4.60
N GLN A 83 8.64 15.91 3.60
CA GLN A 83 8.93 16.77 2.46
C GLN A 83 7.94 16.55 1.31
N GLU A 84 7.58 15.30 1.02
CA GLU A 84 6.74 14.91 -0.11
C GLU A 84 5.66 13.91 0.32
N LEU A 85 4.43 14.10 -0.18
CA LEU A 85 3.32 13.14 -0.04
C LEU A 85 2.96 12.59 -1.43
N VAL A 86 3.04 11.27 -1.58
CA VAL A 86 2.64 10.54 -2.78
C VAL A 86 1.44 9.67 -2.47
N ILE A 87 0.42 9.73 -3.30
CA ILE A 87 -0.77 8.88 -3.21
C ILE A 87 -0.81 8.00 -4.43
N GLU A 88 -0.62 6.71 -4.22
CA GLU A 88 -0.63 5.69 -5.26
C GLU A 88 -1.96 4.95 -5.28
N LYS A 89 -2.57 4.87 -6.46
CA LYS A 89 -3.84 4.20 -6.69
C LYS A 89 -3.67 3.12 -7.76
N GLU A 90 -4.60 2.18 -7.78
CA GLU A 90 -4.73 1.20 -8.86
C GLU A 90 -3.51 0.28 -9.12
N LYS A 91 -2.60 0.14 -8.12
CA LYS A 91 -1.36 -0.64 -8.26
C LYS A 91 -1.26 -1.83 -7.30
N HIS A 92 -2.39 -2.35 -6.80
CA HIS A 92 -2.38 -3.39 -5.76
C HIS A 92 -1.63 -4.66 -6.21
N HIS A 93 -1.99 -5.23 -7.35
CA HIS A 93 -1.32 -6.41 -7.87
C HIS A 93 0.15 -6.15 -8.24
N LEU A 94 0.47 -4.95 -8.70
CA LEU A 94 1.85 -4.57 -8.96
C LEU A 94 2.70 -4.59 -7.68
N TYR A 95 2.16 -4.13 -6.56
CA TYR A 95 2.89 -4.19 -5.29
C TYR A 95 3.09 -5.61 -4.79
N HIS A 96 2.12 -6.51 -4.98
CA HIS A 96 2.32 -7.93 -4.72
C HIS A 96 3.43 -8.51 -5.58
N ALA A 97 3.44 -8.19 -6.87
CA ALA A 97 4.46 -8.65 -7.80
C ALA A 97 5.86 -8.14 -7.42
N TYR A 98 6.00 -6.86 -7.09
CA TYR A 98 7.27 -6.30 -6.59
C TYR A 98 7.69 -6.93 -5.26
N SER A 99 6.76 -7.14 -4.33
CA SER A 99 7.06 -7.81 -3.07
C SER A 99 7.64 -9.21 -3.32
N GLY A 100 7.07 -9.96 -4.26
CA GLY A 100 7.59 -11.27 -4.67
C GLY A 100 8.99 -11.17 -5.26
N LEU A 101 9.23 -10.24 -6.19
CA LEU A 101 10.53 -10.07 -6.84
C LEU A 101 11.62 -9.64 -5.85
N TYR A 102 11.36 -8.60 -5.03
CA TYR A 102 12.38 -8.07 -4.11
C TYR A 102 12.71 -9.01 -2.96
N ASN A 103 11.78 -9.88 -2.55
CA ASN A 103 12.06 -10.93 -1.56
C ASN A 103 12.65 -12.21 -2.19
N SER A 104 12.76 -12.27 -3.51
CA SER A 104 13.39 -13.36 -4.23
C SER A 104 14.88 -13.12 -4.46
N LYS A 105 15.57 -14.18 -4.93
CA LYS A 105 16.97 -14.09 -5.39
C LYS A 105 17.11 -13.61 -6.84
N PHE A 106 15.98 -13.41 -7.55
CA PHE A 106 15.98 -13.02 -8.95
C PHE A 106 16.11 -11.52 -9.10
N ASP A 107 16.82 -11.07 -10.13
CA ASP A 107 16.85 -9.65 -10.53
C ASP A 107 15.80 -9.34 -11.60
N GLU A 108 15.27 -10.37 -12.24
CA GLU A 108 14.24 -10.31 -13.28
C GLU A 108 13.31 -11.51 -13.15
N ALA A 109 12.00 -11.30 -13.30
CA ALA A 109 11.02 -12.39 -13.25
C ALA A 109 9.72 -12.03 -13.97
N ILE A 110 9.00 -13.07 -14.38
CA ILE A 110 7.57 -13.00 -14.68
C ILE A 110 6.82 -13.23 -13.36
N CYS A 111 6.05 -12.24 -12.93
CA CYS A 111 5.33 -12.26 -11.66
C CYS A 111 3.83 -12.41 -11.92
N PHE A 112 3.21 -13.36 -11.24
CA PHE A 112 1.76 -13.57 -11.26
C PHE A 112 1.18 -13.08 -9.95
N SER A 113 0.20 -12.17 -10.03
CA SER A 113 -0.63 -11.75 -8.90
C SER A 113 -2.05 -12.24 -9.13
N VAL A 114 -2.54 -13.07 -8.21
CA VAL A 114 -3.91 -13.61 -8.23
C VAL A 114 -4.53 -13.34 -6.86
N ASP A 115 -5.59 -12.56 -6.84
CA ASP A 115 -6.26 -12.18 -5.61
C ASP A 115 -7.78 -12.23 -5.78
N ALA A 116 -8.49 -12.39 -4.68
CA ALA A 116 -9.96 -12.30 -4.66
C ALA A 116 -10.47 -10.91 -5.04
N SER A 117 -9.69 -9.86 -4.71
CA SER A 117 -10.02 -8.47 -4.95
C SER A 117 -8.78 -7.61 -4.89
N GLY A 118 -8.30 -7.17 -6.03
CA GLY A 118 -7.23 -6.19 -6.17
C GLY A 118 -7.73 -4.75 -6.17
N ALA A 119 -7.01 -3.85 -6.81
CA ALA A 119 -7.41 -2.45 -6.94
C ALA A 119 -8.72 -2.28 -7.73
N ILE A 120 -9.46 -1.22 -7.41
CA ILE A 120 -10.57 -0.76 -8.25
C ILE A 120 -9.99 0.13 -9.33
N LEU A 121 -10.10 -0.34 -10.57
CA LEU A 121 -9.62 0.34 -11.76
C LEU A 121 -10.77 1.14 -12.39
N ASN A 122 -10.47 2.33 -12.91
CA ASN A 122 -11.44 3.18 -13.62
C ASN A 122 -12.78 3.38 -12.87
N GLY A 123 -12.78 3.24 -11.55
CA GLY A 123 -13.95 3.43 -10.69
C GLY A 123 -14.99 2.30 -10.68
N SER A 124 -14.81 1.24 -11.48
CA SER A 124 -15.83 0.17 -11.59
C SER A 124 -15.28 -1.25 -11.67
N ASP A 125 -14.06 -1.43 -12.11
CA ASP A 125 -13.52 -2.76 -12.37
C ASP A 125 -12.56 -3.19 -11.24
N ILE A 126 -12.80 -4.37 -10.66
CA ILE A 126 -11.89 -4.95 -9.67
C ILE A 126 -10.84 -5.80 -10.38
N GLU A 127 -9.59 -5.52 -10.08
CA GLU A 127 -8.46 -6.32 -10.49
C GLU A 127 -8.49 -7.70 -9.81
N ILE A 128 -8.39 -8.79 -10.60
CA ILE A 128 -8.44 -10.18 -10.10
C ILE A 128 -7.13 -10.90 -10.36
N GLU A 129 -6.59 -10.75 -11.56
CA GLU A 129 -5.36 -11.40 -11.98
C GLU A 129 -4.52 -10.41 -12.78
N SER A 130 -3.22 -10.44 -12.55
CA SER A 130 -2.27 -9.63 -13.33
C SER A 130 -0.97 -10.41 -13.52
N ILE A 131 -0.35 -10.22 -14.67
CA ILE A 131 0.96 -10.77 -14.99
C ILE A 131 1.86 -9.61 -15.36
N TYR A 132 2.99 -9.55 -14.69
CA TYR A 132 4.01 -8.52 -14.91
C TYR A 132 5.34 -9.15 -15.28
N HIS A 133 6.05 -8.52 -16.21
CA HIS A 133 7.48 -8.71 -16.37
C HIS A 133 8.19 -7.61 -15.59
N LEU A 134 8.92 -7.99 -14.57
CA LEU A 134 9.58 -7.06 -13.66
C LEU A 134 11.10 -7.28 -13.67
N ARG A 135 11.83 -6.17 -13.59
CA ARG A 135 13.26 -6.11 -13.31
C ARG A 135 13.51 -5.17 -12.14
N LYS A 136 14.41 -5.53 -11.24
CA LYS A 136 14.79 -4.63 -10.13
C LYS A 136 15.33 -3.32 -10.68
N ASN A 137 14.82 -2.19 -10.12
CA ASN A 137 15.23 -0.83 -10.49
C ASN A 137 14.92 -0.41 -11.95
N GLN A 138 13.96 -1.06 -12.61
CA GLN A 138 13.46 -0.68 -13.93
C GLN A 138 11.93 -0.55 -13.90
N GLU A 139 11.38 0.10 -14.91
CA GLU A 139 9.93 0.20 -15.09
C GLU A 139 9.32 -1.18 -15.36
N GLU A 140 8.14 -1.39 -14.82
CA GLU A 140 7.36 -2.60 -15.01
C GLU A 140 6.77 -2.70 -16.41
N THR A 141 6.61 -3.93 -16.89
CA THR A 141 5.79 -4.22 -18.07
C THR A 141 4.62 -5.10 -17.66
N LYS A 142 3.39 -4.57 -17.78
CA LYS A 142 2.19 -5.37 -17.59
C LYS A 142 1.93 -6.19 -18.84
N LEU A 143 1.93 -7.51 -18.71
CA LEU A 143 1.71 -8.46 -19.79
C LEU A 143 0.25 -8.86 -19.94
N TYR A 144 -0.48 -8.94 -18.81
CA TYR A 144 -1.86 -9.38 -18.76
C TYR A 144 -2.57 -8.80 -17.54
N GLN A 145 -3.87 -8.56 -17.67
CA GLN A 145 -4.75 -8.18 -16.57
C GLN A 145 -6.15 -8.70 -16.82
N ARG A 146 -6.74 -9.33 -15.81
CA ARG A 146 -8.16 -9.69 -15.78
C ARG A 146 -8.86 -8.91 -14.68
N THR A 147 -10.03 -8.39 -15.01
CA THR A 147 -10.89 -7.66 -14.09
C THR A 147 -12.28 -8.28 -14.03
N ARG A 148 -13.05 -7.90 -13.02
CA ARG A 148 -14.49 -8.12 -12.95
C ARG A 148 -15.19 -6.82 -12.58
N GLU A 149 -16.42 -6.63 -13.06
CA GLU A 149 -17.26 -5.49 -12.69
C GLU A 149 -17.50 -5.45 -11.17
N PHE A 150 -17.29 -4.29 -10.58
CA PHE A 150 -17.66 -4.05 -9.18
C PHE A 150 -19.17 -3.77 -9.11
N ARG A 151 -19.94 -4.77 -8.69
CA ARG A 151 -21.35 -4.58 -8.41
C ARG A 151 -21.53 -4.16 -6.96
N THR A 152 -21.86 -2.90 -6.73
CA THR A 152 -22.40 -2.49 -5.44
C THR A 152 -23.74 -3.21 -5.27
N VAL A 153 -23.80 -4.15 -4.34
CA VAL A 153 -25.08 -4.71 -3.89
C VAL A 153 -25.82 -3.56 -3.20
N LYS A 154 -26.90 -3.13 -3.83
CA LYS A 154 -27.81 -2.13 -3.26
C LYS A 154 -28.61 -2.72 -2.13
#